data_de3b7af7eb017a0591104d90960e6e2a
#
_entry.id   de3b7af7eb017a0591104d90960e6e2a
#
_cell.length_a   1.000
_cell.length_b   1.000
_cell.length_c   1.000
_cell.angle_alpha   90.00
_cell.angle_beta   90.00
_cell.angle_gamma   90.00
#
_symmetry.space_group_name_H-M   'P 1'
#
loop_
_entity.id
_entity.type
_entity.pdbx_description
1 polymer ?
#
loop_
_entity_poly.entity_id
_entity_poly.type
_entity_poly.pdbx_seq_one_letter_code
_entity_poly.pdbx_strand_id
1 'polypeptide(L)'
;EMCIRDRSVAGDQIHQLLKQDVTVFQIEAKKVMQSASFGVSSSAHNHGTEDAETLSWVIENERRAGRLTNTFPGSKFLCIPIGTRPVKGIISIQFTDEDYIDTYDNSILDSMLNDLTLAVENVALLKQTRQSMVIAEREATRSNFLQSISHDIRTPLTSIIGNLDVVKYHNDGLDKNERAQLLTASYEEAQYLYTV
;
A
#
# COMPACT_ATOMS: atom_id res chain seq x y z
N GLU A 1 2.07 -9.57 7.47
CA GLU A 1 2.40 -10.92 8.02
C GLU A 1 1.95 -12.06 7.08
N MET A 2 0.77 -11.99 6.46
CA MET A 2 0.27 -13.05 5.55
C MET A 2 1.19 -13.27 4.33
N CYS A 3 1.74 -12.22 3.75
CA CYS A 3 2.63 -12.30 2.58
C CYS A 3 3.98 -13.01 2.86
N ILE A 4 4.49 -13.00 4.09
CA ILE A 4 5.72 -13.72 4.48
C ILE A 4 5.43 -15.23 4.57
N ARG A 5 4.27 -15.59 5.12
CA ARG A 5 3.87 -16.99 5.27
C ARG A 5 3.65 -17.68 3.92
N ASP A 6 2.99 -17.01 2.98
CA ASP A 6 2.74 -17.57 1.64
C ASP A 6 4.04 -17.78 0.85
N ARG A 7 4.98 -16.87 0.96
CA ARG A 7 6.32 -17.01 0.35
C ARG A 7 7.13 -18.12 0.98
N SER A 8 7.04 -18.30 2.30
CA SER A 8 7.70 -19.40 3.00
C SER A 8 7.13 -20.75 2.56
N VAL A 9 5.82 -20.85 2.42
CA VAL A 9 5.16 -22.08 1.95
C VAL A 9 5.58 -22.40 0.52
N ALA A 10 5.60 -21.42 -0.38
CA ALA A 10 6.03 -21.60 -1.76
C ALA A 10 7.52 -22.01 -1.86
N GLY A 11 8.39 -21.39 -1.05
CA GLY A 11 9.81 -21.75 -0.99
C GLY A 11 10.01 -23.21 -0.54
N ASP A 12 9.27 -23.66 0.48
CA ASP A 12 9.28 -25.03 0.95
C ASP A 12 8.78 -26.02 -0.11
N GLN A 13 7.68 -25.69 -0.79
CA GLN A 13 7.14 -26.53 -1.88
C GLN A 13 8.11 -26.65 -3.05
N ILE A 14 8.80 -25.59 -3.45
CA ILE A 14 9.81 -25.61 -4.50
C ILE A 14 11.01 -26.45 -4.06
N HIS A 15 11.44 -26.32 -2.80
CA HIS A 15 12.48 -27.18 -2.22
C HIS A 15 12.10 -28.66 -2.27
N GLN A 16 10.86 -29.00 -1.90
CA GLN A 16 10.37 -30.39 -1.94
C GLN A 16 10.28 -30.94 -3.36
N LEU A 17 9.89 -30.12 -4.33
CA LEU A 17 9.79 -30.50 -5.74
C LEU A 17 11.18 -30.76 -6.36
N LEU A 18 12.08 -29.80 -6.23
CA LEU A 18 13.37 -29.82 -6.90
C LEU A 18 14.47 -30.51 -6.08
N LYS A 19 14.24 -30.72 -4.77
CA LYS A 19 15.23 -31.21 -3.78
C LYS A 19 16.52 -30.37 -3.75
N GLN A 20 16.41 -29.09 -4.12
CA GLN A 20 17.47 -28.13 -4.14
C GLN A 20 17.31 -27.11 -3.02
N ASP A 21 18.41 -26.51 -2.58
CA ASP A 21 18.36 -25.43 -1.58
C ASP A 21 17.71 -24.19 -2.17
N VAL A 22 16.67 -23.67 -1.51
CA VAL A 22 15.87 -22.53 -1.96
C VAL A 22 15.94 -21.42 -0.95
N THR A 23 16.24 -20.20 -1.43
CA THR A 23 16.22 -18.99 -0.61
C THR A 23 15.23 -18.00 -1.21
N VAL A 24 14.37 -17.45 -0.36
CA VAL A 24 13.39 -16.45 -0.72
C VAL A 24 13.84 -15.10 -0.19
N PHE A 25 13.96 -14.13 -1.08
CA PHE A 25 14.29 -12.75 -0.77
C PHE A 25 13.06 -11.86 -0.91
N GLN A 26 12.91 -10.93 0.01
CA GLN A 26 11.97 -9.83 -0.07
C GLN A 26 12.69 -8.57 -0.54
N ILE A 27 12.02 -7.78 -1.39
CA ILE A 27 12.54 -6.50 -1.87
C ILE A 27 11.65 -5.40 -1.32
N GLU A 28 12.24 -4.53 -0.48
CA GLU A 28 11.59 -3.32 0.03
C GLU A 28 12.51 -2.12 -0.23
N ALA A 29 11.97 -1.07 -0.85
CA ALA A 29 12.70 0.16 -1.19
C ALA A 29 14.06 -0.10 -1.88
N LYS A 30 14.11 -1.07 -2.81
CA LYS A 30 15.32 -1.53 -3.52
C LYS A 30 16.36 -2.23 -2.63
N LYS A 31 16.02 -2.56 -1.39
CA LYS A 31 16.86 -3.37 -0.51
C LYS A 31 16.41 -4.82 -0.56
N VAL A 32 17.37 -5.70 -0.73
CA VAL A 32 17.16 -7.17 -0.69
C VAL A 32 17.30 -7.62 0.74
N MET A 33 16.28 -8.27 1.28
CA MET A 33 16.29 -8.87 2.60
C MET A 33 15.96 -10.36 2.47
N GLN A 34 16.76 -11.21 3.07
CA GLN A 34 16.47 -12.65 3.12
C GLN A 34 15.22 -12.85 3.99
N SER A 35 14.22 -13.54 3.43
CA SER A 35 12.95 -13.79 4.11
C SER A 35 12.87 -15.20 4.68
N ALA A 36 13.32 -16.20 3.90
CA ALA A 36 13.32 -17.62 4.31
C ALA A 36 14.36 -18.40 3.51
N SER A 37 14.87 -19.50 4.09
CA SER A 37 15.77 -20.44 3.43
C SER A 37 15.36 -21.87 3.75
N PHE A 38 15.39 -22.75 2.76
CA PHE A 38 14.98 -24.14 2.82
C PHE A 38 16.08 -25.00 2.24
N GLY A 39 16.48 -26.08 2.96
CA GLY A 39 17.50 -27.03 2.55
C GLY A 39 18.58 -27.25 3.60
N VAL A 40 19.56 -28.10 3.25
CA VAL A 40 20.59 -28.60 4.18
C VAL A 40 21.60 -27.52 4.55
N SER A 41 21.86 -26.56 3.66
CA SER A 41 22.80 -25.46 3.88
C SER A 41 22.14 -24.20 4.46
N SER A 42 21.08 -24.35 5.25
CA SER A 42 20.27 -23.24 5.80
C SER A 42 21.01 -22.26 6.73
N SER A 43 22.28 -22.50 7.02
CA SER A 43 23.15 -21.54 7.72
C SER A 43 23.76 -20.55 6.72
N ALA A 44 23.13 -19.38 6.62
CA ALA A 44 23.65 -18.18 5.95
C ALA A 44 24.27 -18.47 4.57
N HIS A 45 23.42 -18.54 3.53
CA HIS A 45 23.91 -18.42 2.16
C HIS A 45 24.63 -17.06 2.06
N ASN A 46 25.94 -17.13 2.21
CA ASN A 46 26.81 -16.00 1.99
C ASN A 46 26.87 -15.85 0.46
N HIS A 47 25.89 -15.12 -0.11
CA HIS A 47 25.91 -14.74 -1.50
C HIS A 47 27.21 -13.98 -1.74
N GLY A 48 28.12 -14.61 -2.48
CA GLY A 48 29.36 -13.95 -2.91
C GLY A 48 29.08 -12.70 -3.74
N THR A 49 30.10 -11.96 -4.08
CA THR A 49 29.95 -10.75 -4.91
C THR A 49 29.29 -11.03 -6.26
N GLU A 50 29.54 -12.19 -6.88
CA GLU A 50 28.93 -12.62 -8.15
C GLU A 50 27.41 -12.87 -8.01
N ASP A 51 26.97 -13.38 -6.88
CA ASP A 51 25.54 -13.62 -6.62
C ASP A 51 24.79 -12.31 -6.38
N ALA A 52 25.45 -11.33 -5.76
CA ALA A 52 24.89 -9.98 -5.56
C ALA A 52 24.67 -9.27 -6.91
N GLU A 53 25.57 -9.45 -7.89
CA GLU A 53 25.41 -8.94 -9.25
C GLU A 53 24.21 -9.57 -9.96
N THR A 54 24.06 -10.89 -9.84
CA THR A 54 22.92 -11.61 -10.42
C THR A 54 21.59 -11.12 -9.82
N LEU A 55 21.50 -10.97 -8.49
CA LEU A 55 20.32 -10.45 -7.81
C LEU A 55 20.00 -9.01 -8.26
N SER A 56 21.00 -8.14 -8.33
CA SER A 56 20.83 -6.76 -8.79
C SER A 56 20.30 -6.70 -10.21
N TRP A 57 20.87 -7.52 -11.10
CA TRP A 57 20.43 -7.60 -12.49
C TRP A 57 18.97 -8.08 -12.61
N VAL A 58 18.55 -9.09 -11.81
CA VAL A 58 17.18 -9.60 -11.79
C VAL A 58 16.20 -8.50 -11.35
N ILE A 59 16.57 -7.67 -10.38
CA ILE A 59 15.75 -6.55 -9.91
C ILE A 59 15.58 -5.49 -11.01
N GLU A 60 16.65 -5.18 -11.74
CA GLU A 60 16.64 -4.14 -12.77
C GLU A 60 15.95 -4.58 -14.05
N ASN A 61 16.14 -5.84 -14.45
CA ASN A 61 15.64 -6.35 -15.73
C ASN A 61 14.34 -7.15 -15.62
N GLU A 62 13.89 -7.47 -14.40
CA GLU A 62 12.63 -8.19 -14.12
C GLU A 62 12.55 -9.56 -14.84
N ARG A 63 13.70 -10.18 -15.04
CA ARG A 63 13.85 -11.47 -15.74
C ARG A 63 14.69 -12.41 -14.91
N ARG A 64 14.47 -13.72 -15.12
CA ARG A 64 15.30 -14.76 -14.52
C ARG A 64 16.75 -14.66 -15.02
N ALA A 65 17.69 -14.87 -14.12
CA ALA A 65 19.13 -14.90 -14.42
C ALA A 65 19.84 -15.91 -13.53
N GLY A 66 21.07 -16.25 -13.92
CA GLY A 66 21.89 -17.24 -13.22
C GLY A 66 21.92 -18.56 -13.96
N ARG A 67 22.15 -19.63 -13.19
CA ARG A 67 22.31 -20.98 -13.74
C ARG A 67 21.08 -21.38 -14.57
N LEU A 68 21.29 -22.18 -15.60
CA LEU A 68 20.27 -22.61 -16.57
C LEU A 68 19.67 -21.45 -17.42
N THR A 69 20.27 -20.27 -17.41
CA THR A 69 19.88 -19.14 -18.26
C THR A 69 21.05 -18.67 -19.13
N ASN A 70 20.74 -17.82 -20.13
CA ASN A 70 21.79 -17.20 -20.94
C ASN A 70 22.45 -16.00 -20.23
N THR A 71 21.94 -15.58 -19.08
CA THR A 71 22.44 -14.44 -18.31
C THR A 71 23.07 -14.94 -17.02
N PHE A 72 24.35 -14.74 -16.83
CA PHE A 72 25.15 -15.27 -15.70
C PHE A 72 25.12 -16.82 -15.61
N PRO A 73 25.41 -17.56 -16.71
CA PRO A 73 25.33 -19.03 -16.71
C PRO A 73 26.32 -19.70 -15.74
N GLY A 74 27.38 -19.01 -15.33
CA GLY A 74 28.37 -19.47 -14.36
C GLY A 74 27.96 -19.32 -12.90
N SER A 75 26.85 -18.66 -12.60
CA SER A 75 26.32 -18.57 -11.24
C SER A 75 25.92 -19.96 -10.73
N LYS A 76 26.08 -20.21 -9.44
CA LYS A 76 25.57 -21.42 -8.77
C LYS A 76 24.08 -21.36 -8.51
N PHE A 77 23.46 -20.20 -8.67
CA PHE A 77 22.06 -19.94 -8.36
C PHE A 77 21.27 -19.61 -9.61
N LEU A 78 20.03 -20.10 -9.65
CA LEU A 78 18.99 -19.61 -10.54
C LEU A 78 18.13 -18.61 -9.75
N CYS A 79 18.14 -17.37 -10.14
CA CYS A 79 17.39 -16.28 -9.51
C CYS A 79 16.15 -15.94 -10.35
N ILE A 80 14.96 -16.03 -9.75
CA ILE A 80 13.68 -15.84 -10.43
C ILE A 80 12.92 -14.72 -9.71
N PRO A 81 12.49 -13.66 -10.42
CA PRO A 81 11.73 -12.57 -9.82
C PRO A 81 10.29 -12.99 -9.50
N ILE A 82 9.74 -12.44 -8.42
CA ILE A 82 8.35 -12.59 -7.99
C ILE A 82 7.67 -11.22 -8.04
N GLY A 83 6.51 -11.15 -8.67
CA GLY A 83 5.76 -9.92 -8.89
C GLY A 83 6.24 -9.16 -10.13
N THR A 84 5.32 -8.39 -10.70
CA THR A 84 5.58 -7.57 -11.88
C THR A 84 5.61 -6.10 -11.49
N ARG A 85 6.61 -5.39 -11.98
CA ARG A 85 6.82 -3.93 -11.94
C ARG A 85 6.28 -3.17 -10.72
N PRO A 86 7.05 -3.04 -9.67
CA PRO A 86 8.42 -3.52 -9.47
C PRO A 86 8.46 -4.93 -8.88
N VAL A 87 9.58 -5.64 -9.05
CA VAL A 87 9.85 -6.94 -8.41
C VAL A 87 9.66 -6.82 -6.90
N LYS A 88 8.83 -7.72 -6.34
CA LYS A 88 8.48 -7.74 -4.91
C LYS A 88 9.32 -8.72 -4.10
N GLY A 89 9.94 -9.68 -4.79
CA GLY A 89 10.80 -10.67 -4.20
C GLY A 89 11.58 -11.44 -5.25
N ILE A 90 12.51 -12.27 -4.81
CA ILE A 90 13.29 -13.17 -5.66
C ILE A 90 13.32 -14.54 -4.99
N ILE A 91 13.15 -15.58 -5.78
CA ILE A 91 13.48 -16.95 -5.38
C ILE A 91 14.82 -17.29 -5.98
N SER A 92 15.75 -17.71 -5.14
CA SER A 92 17.08 -18.21 -5.53
C SER A 92 17.15 -19.69 -5.25
N ILE A 93 17.46 -20.49 -6.27
CA ILE A 93 17.56 -21.92 -6.21
C ILE A 93 19.02 -22.28 -6.49
N GLN A 94 19.65 -23.02 -5.58
CA GLN A 94 21.04 -23.42 -5.73
C GLN A 94 21.12 -24.74 -6.51
N PHE A 95 21.99 -24.78 -7.52
CA PHE A 95 22.25 -25.95 -8.31
C PHE A 95 23.73 -26.34 -8.23
N THR A 96 24.01 -27.66 -8.25
CA THR A 96 25.36 -28.20 -8.46
C THR A 96 25.62 -28.40 -9.95
N ASP A 97 26.84 -28.77 -10.32
CA ASP A 97 27.22 -28.93 -11.74
C ASP A 97 26.54 -30.12 -12.44
N GLU A 98 26.05 -31.05 -11.67
CA GLU A 98 25.35 -32.25 -12.16
C GLU A 98 23.82 -32.09 -12.20
N ASP A 99 23.30 -31.02 -11.60
CA ASP A 99 21.85 -30.79 -11.51
C ASP A 99 21.28 -30.22 -12.82
N TYR A 100 20.10 -30.68 -13.17
CA TYR A 100 19.28 -30.15 -14.25
C TYR A 100 17.80 -30.14 -13.82
N ILE A 101 17.02 -29.30 -14.46
CA ILE A 101 15.56 -29.30 -14.30
C ILE A 101 14.99 -29.95 -15.55
N ASP A 102 14.20 -31.00 -15.40
CA ASP A 102 13.50 -31.58 -16.53
C ASP A 102 12.35 -30.70 -17.01
N THR A 103 11.79 -31.01 -18.19
CA THR A 103 10.71 -30.18 -18.78
C THR A 103 9.46 -30.20 -17.91
N TYR A 104 9.19 -31.30 -17.21
CA TYR A 104 8.00 -31.45 -16.36
C TYR A 104 8.14 -30.61 -15.09
N ASP A 105 9.27 -30.75 -14.39
CA ASP A 105 9.56 -29.97 -13.18
C ASP A 105 9.63 -28.46 -13.45
N ASN A 106 10.18 -28.06 -14.61
CA ASN A 106 10.20 -26.65 -15.02
C ASN A 106 8.78 -26.11 -15.26
N SER A 107 7.86 -26.90 -15.83
CA SER A 107 6.47 -26.50 -16.02
C SER A 107 5.72 -26.33 -14.70
N ILE A 108 5.97 -27.22 -13.73
CA ILE A 108 5.41 -27.11 -12.39
C ILE A 108 5.97 -25.88 -11.68
N LEU A 109 7.28 -25.68 -11.74
CA LEU A 109 7.95 -24.51 -11.18
C LEU A 109 7.37 -23.21 -11.74
N ASP A 110 7.21 -23.09 -13.06
CA ASP A 110 6.61 -21.91 -13.70
C ASP A 110 5.16 -21.69 -13.24
N SER A 111 4.35 -22.74 -13.06
CA SER A 111 2.99 -22.64 -12.52
C SER A 111 2.99 -22.13 -11.08
N MET A 112 3.83 -22.69 -10.20
CA MET A 112 3.94 -22.26 -8.80
C MET A 112 4.41 -20.81 -8.68
N LEU A 113 5.33 -20.38 -9.53
CA LEU A 113 5.83 -19.00 -9.57
C LEU A 113 4.75 -18.02 -10.04
N ASN A 114 3.93 -18.42 -11.01
CA ASN A 114 2.80 -17.62 -11.47
C ASN A 114 1.74 -17.46 -10.35
N ASP A 115 1.39 -18.53 -9.67
CA ASP A 115 0.44 -18.50 -8.55
C ASP A 115 0.95 -17.62 -7.41
N LEU A 116 2.24 -17.73 -7.08
CA LEU A 116 2.87 -16.91 -6.06
C LEU A 116 2.91 -15.43 -6.46
N THR A 117 3.20 -15.14 -7.73
CA THR A 117 3.19 -13.77 -8.26
C THR A 117 1.79 -13.16 -8.13
N LEU A 118 0.75 -13.89 -8.54
CA LEU A 118 -0.64 -13.44 -8.40
C LEU A 118 -1.03 -13.21 -6.94
N ALA A 119 -0.62 -14.09 -6.03
CA ALA A 119 -0.90 -13.93 -4.61
C ALA A 119 -0.23 -12.66 -4.04
N VAL A 120 1.03 -12.41 -4.38
CA VAL A 120 1.78 -11.21 -3.95
C VAL A 120 1.16 -9.93 -4.51
N GLU A 121 0.74 -9.92 -5.77
CA GLU A 121 0.10 -8.78 -6.42
C GLU A 121 -1.27 -8.48 -5.81
N ASN A 122 -2.08 -9.51 -5.55
CA ASN A 122 -3.38 -9.34 -4.90
C ASN A 122 -3.25 -8.72 -3.51
N VAL A 123 -2.28 -9.16 -2.69
CA VAL A 123 -2.04 -8.58 -1.37
C VAL A 123 -1.60 -7.11 -1.49
N ALA A 124 -0.75 -6.78 -2.45
CA ALA A 124 -0.32 -5.40 -2.69
C ALA A 124 -1.50 -4.49 -3.10
N LEU A 125 -2.36 -4.98 -4.00
CA LEU A 125 -3.56 -4.27 -4.46
C LEU A 125 -4.55 -4.04 -3.33
N LEU A 126 -4.82 -5.06 -2.51
CA LEU A 126 -5.70 -4.94 -1.34
C LEU A 126 -5.19 -3.89 -0.34
N LYS A 127 -3.87 -3.87 -0.10
CA LYS A 127 -3.26 -2.85 0.77
C LYS A 127 -3.44 -1.43 0.21
N GLN A 128 -3.24 -1.24 -1.08
CA GLN A 128 -3.42 0.04 -1.75
C GLN A 128 -4.89 0.50 -1.69
N THR A 129 -5.83 -0.40 -2.00
CA THR A 129 -7.27 -0.13 -1.94
C THR A 129 -7.68 0.30 -0.54
N ARG A 130 -7.22 -0.42 0.49
CA ARG A 130 -7.52 -0.08 1.88
C ARG A 130 -6.98 1.30 2.27
N GLN A 131 -5.77 1.65 1.84
CA GLN A 131 -5.21 2.98 2.08
C GLN A 131 -6.03 4.09 1.41
N SER A 132 -6.45 3.88 0.16
CA SER A 132 -7.29 4.82 -0.57
C SER A 132 -8.67 4.99 0.08
N MET A 133 -9.29 3.91 0.58
CA MET A 133 -10.55 3.98 1.31
C MET A 133 -10.44 4.81 2.59
N VAL A 134 -9.38 4.63 3.37
CA VAL A 134 -9.16 5.43 4.61
C VAL A 134 -8.99 6.92 4.31
N ILE A 135 -8.30 7.26 3.23
CA ILE A 135 -8.15 8.66 2.81
C ILE A 135 -9.51 9.23 2.38
N ALA A 136 -10.27 8.51 1.55
CA ALA A 136 -11.58 8.93 1.08
C ALA A 136 -12.57 9.13 2.24
N GLU A 137 -12.58 8.23 3.23
CA GLU A 137 -13.42 8.35 4.43
C GLU A 137 -13.08 9.59 5.27
N ARG A 138 -11.80 9.90 5.43
CA ARG A 138 -11.35 11.10 6.13
C ARG A 138 -11.79 12.38 5.41
N GLU A 139 -11.65 12.42 4.08
CA GLU A 139 -12.09 13.58 3.29
C GLU A 139 -13.61 13.75 3.30
N ALA A 140 -14.37 12.66 3.22
CA ALA A 140 -15.83 12.70 3.35
C ALA A 140 -16.26 13.24 4.74
N THR A 141 -15.63 12.74 5.81
CA THR A 141 -15.91 13.20 7.18
C THR A 141 -15.60 14.71 7.32
N ARG A 142 -14.45 15.15 6.80
CA ARG A 142 -14.06 16.56 6.80
C ARG A 142 -15.04 17.43 6.03
N SER A 143 -15.47 16.98 4.85
CA SER A 143 -16.45 17.69 4.02
C SER A 143 -17.80 17.83 4.74
N ASN A 144 -18.32 16.76 5.31
CA ASN A 144 -19.56 16.76 6.07
C ASN A 144 -19.49 17.69 7.29
N PHE A 145 -18.37 17.68 7.99
CA PHE A 145 -18.12 18.58 9.12
C PHE A 145 -18.14 20.05 8.70
N LEU A 146 -17.42 20.41 7.63
CA LEU A 146 -17.42 21.79 7.11
C LEU A 146 -18.81 22.23 6.63
N GLN A 147 -19.58 21.31 6.03
CA GLN A 147 -20.95 21.60 5.59
C GLN A 147 -21.87 21.87 6.78
N SER A 148 -21.77 21.05 7.85
CA SER A 148 -22.53 21.25 9.09
C SER A 148 -22.20 22.59 9.72
N ILE A 149 -20.92 22.92 9.93
CA ILE A 149 -20.51 24.22 10.46
C ILE A 149 -21.02 25.37 9.61
N SER A 150 -20.92 25.26 8.28
CA SER A 150 -21.40 26.31 7.38
C SER A 150 -22.90 26.55 7.53
N HIS A 151 -23.69 25.49 7.73
CA HIS A 151 -25.11 25.59 7.98
C HIS A 151 -25.39 26.25 9.32
N ASP A 152 -24.70 25.80 10.38
CA ASP A 152 -24.90 26.25 11.75
C ASP A 152 -24.47 27.72 11.98
N ILE A 153 -23.52 28.21 11.17
CA ILE A 153 -23.13 29.64 11.13
C ILE A 153 -24.13 30.45 10.30
N ARG A 154 -24.61 29.91 9.16
CA ARG A 154 -25.49 30.66 8.26
C ARG A 154 -26.82 31.03 8.89
N THR A 155 -27.39 30.12 9.69
CA THR A 155 -28.70 30.33 10.32
C THR A 155 -28.73 31.55 11.23
N PRO A 156 -27.90 31.67 12.28
CA PRO A 156 -27.87 32.85 13.14
C PRO A 156 -27.42 34.12 12.38
N LEU A 157 -26.49 33.99 11.43
CA LEU A 157 -26.06 35.12 10.62
C LEU A 157 -27.21 35.68 9.77
N THR A 158 -28.06 34.83 9.20
CA THR A 158 -29.26 35.25 8.45
C THR A 158 -30.26 35.95 9.36
N SER A 159 -30.47 35.48 10.59
CA SER A 159 -31.32 36.09 11.60
C SER A 159 -30.81 37.51 11.96
N ILE A 160 -29.50 37.63 12.24
CA ILE A 160 -28.86 38.92 12.55
C ILE A 160 -29.08 39.90 11.40
N ILE A 161 -28.77 39.52 10.16
CA ILE A 161 -28.93 40.39 8.99
C ILE A 161 -30.39 40.79 8.82
N GLY A 162 -31.33 39.84 8.90
CA GLY A 162 -32.76 40.10 8.78
C GLY A 162 -33.27 41.13 9.81
N ASN A 163 -32.90 40.94 11.08
CA ASN A 163 -33.27 41.86 12.14
C ASN A 163 -32.69 43.25 11.94
N LEU A 164 -31.42 43.33 11.53
CA LEU A 164 -30.75 44.62 11.24
C LEU A 164 -31.33 45.30 10.00
N ASP A 165 -31.73 44.57 8.98
CA ASP A 165 -32.38 45.12 7.79
C ASP A 165 -33.74 45.73 8.14
N VAL A 166 -34.53 45.07 8.99
CA VAL A 166 -35.79 45.63 9.47
C VAL A 166 -35.56 46.94 10.24
N VAL A 167 -34.60 46.97 11.14
CA VAL A 167 -34.26 48.19 11.90
C VAL A 167 -33.74 49.32 10.96
N LYS A 168 -32.98 48.98 9.91
CA LYS A 168 -32.38 49.96 9.01
C LYS A 168 -33.36 50.56 8.00
N TYR A 169 -34.20 49.73 7.40
CA TYR A 169 -35.02 50.12 6.27
C TYR A 169 -36.49 50.35 6.61
N HIS A 170 -36.97 49.88 7.77
CA HIS A 170 -38.35 50.01 8.19
C HIS A 170 -38.50 50.71 9.56
N ASN A 171 -37.52 51.54 9.90
CA ASN A 171 -37.41 52.23 11.21
C ASN A 171 -38.64 53.09 11.57
N ASP A 172 -39.29 53.72 10.58
CA ASP A 172 -40.41 54.64 10.76
C ASP A 172 -41.71 53.91 11.21
N GLY A 173 -41.77 52.57 11.00
CA GLY A 173 -42.92 51.73 11.41
C GLY A 173 -42.71 51.00 12.73
N LEU A 174 -41.52 51.06 13.34
CA LEU A 174 -41.16 50.36 14.54
C LEU A 174 -41.32 51.23 15.79
N ASP A 175 -41.95 50.69 16.84
CA ASP A 175 -41.89 51.34 18.15
C ASP A 175 -40.52 51.11 18.84
N LYS A 176 -40.31 51.85 19.98
CA LYS A 176 -39.06 51.72 20.73
C LYS A 176 -38.80 50.32 21.30
N ASN A 177 -39.84 49.58 21.67
CA ASN A 177 -39.73 48.25 22.21
C ASN A 177 -39.40 47.23 21.15
N GLU A 178 -40.08 47.28 19.99
CA GLU A 178 -39.82 46.40 18.85
C GLU A 178 -38.38 46.55 18.34
N ARG A 179 -37.90 47.79 18.23
CA ARG A 179 -36.53 48.07 17.85
C ARG A 179 -35.51 47.49 18.85
N ALA A 180 -35.76 47.67 20.15
CA ALA A 180 -34.91 47.14 21.22
C ALA A 180 -34.87 45.61 21.18
N GLN A 181 -36.01 44.95 20.97
CA GLN A 181 -36.09 43.48 20.84
C GLN A 181 -35.27 42.94 19.65
N LEU A 182 -35.38 43.55 18.46
CA LEU A 182 -34.61 43.15 17.27
C LEU A 182 -33.11 43.31 17.47
N LEU A 183 -32.68 44.38 18.11
CA LEU A 183 -31.27 44.60 18.42
C LEU A 183 -30.75 43.63 19.46
N THR A 184 -31.56 43.36 20.52
CA THR A 184 -31.19 42.37 21.55
C THR A 184 -31.07 40.96 20.96
N ALA A 185 -32.05 40.54 20.16
CA ALA A 185 -31.99 39.24 19.47
C ALA A 185 -30.76 39.13 18.55
N SER A 186 -30.43 40.18 17.79
CA SER A 186 -29.23 40.17 16.96
C SER A 186 -27.94 40.10 17.77
N TYR A 187 -27.90 40.72 18.92
CA TYR A 187 -26.75 40.70 19.81
C TYR A 187 -26.56 39.30 20.43
N GLU A 188 -27.65 38.67 20.88
CA GLU A 188 -27.64 37.33 21.44
C GLU A 188 -27.16 36.28 20.42
N GLU A 189 -27.64 36.35 19.17
CA GLU A 189 -27.20 35.51 18.07
C GLU A 189 -25.71 35.71 17.71
N ALA A 190 -25.27 37.00 17.70
CA ALA A 190 -23.86 37.32 17.46
C ALA A 190 -22.96 36.81 18.60
N GLN A 191 -23.43 36.88 19.84
CA GLN A 191 -22.73 36.37 21.02
C GLN A 191 -22.63 34.83 21.01
N TYR A 192 -23.67 34.15 20.55
CA TYR A 192 -23.66 32.69 20.33
C TYR A 192 -22.58 32.33 19.28
N LEU A 193 -22.55 33.00 18.14
CA LEU A 193 -21.53 32.76 17.10
C LEU A 193 -20.09 33.00 17.56
N TYR A 194 -19.90 33.92 18.52
CA TYR A 194 -18.56 34.19 19.06
C TYR A 194 -18.07 33.10 20.02
N THR A 195 -18.97 32.32 20.61
CA THR A 195 -18.65 31.29 21.61
C THR A 195 -18.55 29.88 21.02
N VAL A 196 -18.99 29.68 19.78
CA VAL A 196 -18.90 28.43 19.02
C VAL A 196 -17.61 28.38 18.22
#